data_b8d6ad04be8d05aa05f018215cb18018
#
_entry.id   b8d6ad04be8d05aa05f018215cb18018
#
_cell.length_a   1.000
_cell.length_b   1.000
_cell.length_c   1.000
_cell.angle_alpha   90.00
_cell.angle_beta   90.00
_cell.angle_gamma   90.00
#
_symmetry.space_group_name_H-M   'P 1'
#
loop_
_entity.id
_entity.type
_entity.pdbx_description
1 polymer ?
#
loop_
_entity_poly.entity_id
_entity_poly.type
_entity_poly.pdbx_seq_one_letter_code
_entity_poly.pdbx_strand_id
1 'polypeptide(L)'
;TQACETSTGTYHDIESLGKIVAETEALFIVDGITAVGAFPIPMDAWKIDGLVAGSQKGVMLPTGLSFVSFSEKAWAHVLTAKTPRYYFDLRRELKANQNGETLFSTPVPLVKALEFILTDIQRLGLPQHFKEIRRRADFTRYMAKALGLSLFSKSPSDSITAISLPKDFKGV
;
A
#
# COMPACT_ATOMS: atom_id res chain seq x y z
N THR A 1 8.13 -8.50 -0.43
CA THR A 1 8.38 -7.65 0.75
C THR A 1 7.23 -6.68 0.97
N GLN A 2 7.10 -6.07 2.16
CA GLN A 2 6.17 -5.00 2.44
C GLN A 2 6.86 -3.63 2.35
N ALA A 3 6.14 -2.60 1.90
CA ALA A 3 6.65 -1.23 1.85
C ALA A 3 6.68 -0.57 3.24
N CYS A 4 5.75 -0.97 4.11
CA CYS A 4 5.72 -0.56 5.51
C CYS A 4 5.32 -1.76 6.37
N GLU A 5 6.14 -2.08 7.39
CA GLU A 5 5.79 -3.09 8.38
C GLU A 5 4.79 -2.51 9.38
N THR A 6 3.58 -3.05 9.39
CA THR A 6 2.45 -2.54 10.18
C THR A 6 2.71 -2.56 11.68
N SER A 7 3.32 -3.64 12.19
CA SER A 7 3.53 -3.84 13.63
C SER A 7 4.57 -2.91 14.23
N THR A 8 5.50 -2.43 13.43
CA THR A 8 6.63 -1.59 13.86
C THR A 8 6.59 -0.18 13.30
N GLY A 9 5.74 0.08 12.30
CA GLY A 9 5.73 1.32 11.56
C GLY A 9 6.98 1.57 10.71
N THR A 10 7.75 0.51 10.39
CA THR A 10 9.03 0.65 9.69
C THR A 10 8.81 0.79 8.19
N TYR A 11 9.36 1.86 7.62
CA TYR A 11 9.50 2.04 6.17
C TYR A 11 10.63 1.16 5.63
N HIS A 12 10.38 0.46 4.55
CA HIS A 12 11.40 -0.29 3.82
C HIS A 12 11.79 0.45 2.54
N ASP A 13 13.07 0.44 2.22
CA ASP A 13 13.62 1.07 1.02
C ASP A 13 13.31 0.23 -0.22
N ILE A 14 12.07 0.35 -0.70
CA ILE A 14 11.57 -0.40 -1.86
C ILE A 14 12.32 0.00 -3.14
N GLU A 15 12.73 1.26 -3.25
CA GLU A 15 13.49 1.72 -4.42
C GLU A 15 14.83 0.98 -4.56
N SER A 16 15.61 0.90 -3.49
CA SER A 16 16.89 0.18 -3.52
C SER A 16 16.71 -1.32 -3.74
N LEU A 17 15.70 -1.92 -3.09
CA LEU A 17 15.36 -3.33 -3.29
C LEU A 17 14.96 -3.61 -4.76
N GLY A 18 14.15 -2.74 -5.34
CA GLY A 18 13.74 -2.87 -6.74
C GLY A 18 14.89 -2.82 -7.71
N LYS A 19 15.88 -1.94 -7.49
CA LYS A 19 17.10 -1.89 -8.29
C LYS A 19 17.88 -3.21 -8.24
N ILE A 20 18.01 -3.81 -7.06
CA ILE A 20 18.71 -5.09 -6.87
C ILE A 20 17.95 -6.23 -7.57
N VAL A 21 16.63 -6.32 -7.36
CA VAL A 21 15.81 -7.40 -7.96
C VAL A 21 15.76 -7.27 -9.47
N ALA A 22 15.79 -6.06 -10.02
CA ALA A 22 15.78 -5.81 -11.47
C ALA A 22 17.01 -6.39 -12.20
N GLU A 23 18.10 -6.71 -11.48
CA GLU A 23 19.28 -7.40 -12.04
C GLU A 23 19.08 -8.92 -12.16
N THR A 24 17.90 -9.43 -11.81
CA THR A 24 17.56 -10.86 -11.80
C THR A 24 16.28 -11.14 -12.59
N GLU A 25 16.01 -12.43 -12.85
CA GLU A 25 14.74 -12.88 -13.44
C GLU A 25 13.58 -12.93 -12.43
N ALA A 26 13.82 -12.67 -11.14
CA ALA A 26 12.79 -12.72 -10.11
C ALA A 26 11.73 -11.64 -10.30
N LEU A 27 10.50 -11.92 -9.85
CA LEU A 27 9.45 -10.92 -9.75
C LEU A 27 9.55 -10.18 -8.43
N PHE A 28 9.50 -8.86 -8.47
CA PHE A 28 9.47 -8.01 -7.28
C PHE A 28 8.03 -7.69 -6.88
N ILE A 29 7.51 -8.42 -5.89
CA ILE A 29 6.14 -8.24 -5.37
C ILE A 29 6.20 -7.45 -4.07
N VAL A 30 5.43 -6.37 -3.99
CA VAL A 30 5.38 -5.46 -2.85
C VAL A 30 3.97 -5.43 -2.24
N ASP A 31 3.91 -5.72 -0.96
CA ASP A 31 2.74 -5.41 -0.15
C ASP A 31 2.75 -3.90 0.17
N GLY A 32 1.82 -3.19 -0.44
CA GLY A 32 1.61 -1.77 -0.26
C GLY A 32 0.37 -1.44 0.56
N ILE A 33 -0.23 -2.41 1.27
CA ILE A 33 -1.52 -2.22 1.97
C ILE A 33 -1.48 -1.03 2.92
N THR A 34 -0.40 -0.84 3.68
CA THR A 34 -0.26 0.29 4.61
C THR A 34 0.48 1.49 4.00
N ALA A 35 0.86 1.42 2.75
CA ALA A 35 1.70 2.39 2.08
C ALA A 35 0.98 3.18 0.98
N VAL A 36 0.19 2.48 0.14
CA VAL A 36 -0.56 3.10 -0.96
C VAL A 36 -1.55 4.12 -0.41
N GLY A 37 -1.50 5.33 -0.96
CA GLY A 37 -2.29 6.46 -0.49
C GLY A 37 -1.66 7.23 0.68
N ALA A 38 -0.64 6.69 1.37
CA ALA A 38 0.02 7.34 2.49
C ALA A 38 1.35 8.02 2.12
N PHE A 39 2.11 7.43 1.19
CA PHE A 39 3.34 7.98 0.65
C PHE A 39 3.58 7.48 -0.78
N PRO A 40 4.47 8.12 -1.57
CA PRO A 40 4.70 7.74 -2.97
C PRO A 40 5.25 6.33 -3.10
N ILE A 41 4.67 5.55 -4.03
CA ILE A 41 5.19 4.26 -4.50
C ILE A 41 5.12 4.26 -6.03
N PRO A 42 6.07 4.87 -6.71
CA PRO A 42 6.10 4.91 -8.17
C PRO A 42 6.54 3.54 -8.72
N MET A 43 5.57 2.66 -8.96
CA MET A 43 5.76 1.25 -9.28
C MET A 43 6.76 1.03 -10.42
N ASP A 44 6.61 1.75 -11.52
CA ASP A 44 7.47 1.60 -12.70
C ASP A 44 8.89 2.09 -12.44
N ALA A 45 9.04 3.25 -11.77
CA ALA A 45 10.35 3.81 -11.45
C ALA A 45 11.14 2.92 -10.48
N TRP A 46 10.44 2.28 -9.54
CA TRP A 46 11.04 1.38 -8.54
C TRP A 46 11.09 -0.09 -8.98
N LYS A 47 10.75 -0.37 -10.26
CA LYS A 47 10.82 -1.72 -10.83
C LYS A 47 9.99 -2.75 -10.06
N ILE A 48 8.85 -2.34 -9.54
CA ILE A 48 7.91 -3.23 -8.84
C ILE A 48 7.13 -4.01 -9.90
N ASP A 49 7.14 -5.34 -9.82
CA ASP A 49 6.40 -6.21 -10.75
C ASP A 49 4.97 -6.46 -10.29
N GLY A 50 4.73 -6.45 -8.99
CA GLY A 50 3.39 -6.58 -8.42
C GLY A 50 3.23 -5.72 -7.18
N LEU A 51 2.15 -4.94 -7.14
CA LEU A 51 1.78 -4.10 -6.00
C LEU A 51 0.38 -4.46 -5.53
N VAL A 52 0.25 -4.73 -4.24
CA VAL A 52 -1.03 -5.04 -3.59
C VAL A 52 -1.40 -3.94 -2.61
N ALA A 53 -2.65 -3.51 -2.62
CA ALA A 53 -3.16 -2.52 -1.68
C ALA A 53 -4.59 -2.83 -1.22
N GLY A 54 -5.05 -2.16 -0.18
CA GLY A 54 -6.40 -2.30 0.37
C GLY A 54 -7.06 -0.96 0.63
N SER A 55 -8.39 -0.96 0.65
CA SER A 55 -9.19 0.26 0.78
C SER A 55 -9.11 0.92 2.16
N GLN A 56 -8.87 0.14 3.23
CA GLN A 56 -9.05 0.54 4.64
C GLN A 56 -7.85 1.23 5.28
N LYS A 57 -6.81 1.56 4.54
CA LYS A 57 -5.59 2.22 5.03
C LYS A 57 -5.45 3.61 4.42
N GLY A 58 -4.39 3.90 3.70
CA GLY A 58 -4.12 5.21 3.12
C GLY A 58 -5.18 5.70 2.12
N VAL A 59 -5.99 4.79 1.57
CA VAL A 59 -7.14 5.14 0.71
C VAL A 59 -8.35 5.64 1.52
N MET A 60 -8.35 5.50 2.86
CA MET A 60 -9.34 6.09 3.78
C MET A 60 -10.78 5.59 3.60
N LEU A 61 -10.98 4.37 3.14
CA LEU A 61 -12.29 3.72 2.99
C LEU A 61 -12.49 2.62 4.02
N PRO A 62 -13.72 2.13 4.23
CA PRO A 62 -13.96 0.88 4.91
C PRO A 62 -13.27 -0.31 4.22
N THR A 63 -13.06 -1.39 4.97
CA THR A 63 -12.58 -2.66 4.42
C THR A 63 -13.56 -3.21 3.39
N GLY A 64 -13.07 -3.75 2.27
CA GLY A 64 -13.93 -4.43 1.28
C GLY A 64 -13.45 -4.32 -0.17
N LEU A 65 -12.44 -3.48 -0.47
CA LEU A 65 -11.80 -3.46 -1.79
C LEU A 65 -10.31 -3.83 -1.66
N SER A 66 -9.83 -4.60 -2.60
CA SER A 66 -8.42 -4.90 -2.81
C SER A 66 -8.00 -4.37 -4.18
N PHE A 67 -6.80 -3.84 -4.24
CA PHE A 67 -6.21 -3.33 -5.48
C PHE A 67 -4.95 -4.13 -5.78
N VAL A 68 -4.81 -4.51 -7.05
CA VAL A 68 -3.59 -5.17 -7.54
C VAL A 68 -3.15 -4.49 -8.83
N SER A 69 -1.85 -4.27 -8.96
CA SER A 69 -1.23 -3.78 -10.18
C SER A 69 -0.04 -4.66 -10.53
N PHE A 70 0.15 -4.98 -11.82
CA PHE A 70 1.22 -5.82 -12.29
C PHE A 70 1.94 -5.20 -13.47
N SER A 71 3.28 -5.38 -13.52
CA SER A 71 4.09 -5.08 -14.69
C SER A 71 3.76 -6.04 -15.85
N GLU A 72 4.19 -5.70 -17.06
CA GLU A 72 4.08 -6.61 -18.22
C GLU A 72 4.80 -7.94 -17.95
N LYS A 73 5.97 -7.90 -17.29
CA LYS A 73 6.73 -9.09 -16.86
C LYS A 73 5.88 -9.96 -15.95
N ALA A 74 5.22 -9.40 -14.93
CA ALA A 74 4.36 -10.17 -14.04
C ALA A 74 3.13 -10.71 -14.75
N TRP A 75 2.51 -9.97 -15.66
CA TRP A 75 1.37 -10.45 -16.45
C TRP A 75 1.74 -11.64 -17.33
N ALA A 76 2.93 -11.66 -17.94
CA ALA A 76 3.39 -12.82 -18.70
C ALA A 76 3.41 -14.10 -17.84
N HIS A 77 3.84 -14.00 -16.59
CA HIS A 77 3.80 -15.10 -15.62
C HIS A 77 2.36 -15.46 -15.19
N VAL A 78 1.50 -14.48 -14.95
CA VAL A 78 0.08 -14.73 -14.62
C VAL A 78 -0.60 -15.52 -15.72
N LEU A 79 -0.37 -15.17 -16.99
CA LEU A 79 -1.01 -15.81 -18.14
C LEU A 79 -0.57 -17.27 -18.32
N THR A 80 0.66 -17.61 -17.98
CA THR A 80 1.23 -18.95 -18.14
C THR A 80 1.17 -19.83 -16.89
N ALA A 81 0.82 -19.25 -15.74
CA ALA A 81 0.77 -19.95 -14.46
C ALA A 81 -0.23 -21.12 -14.48
N LYS A 82 0.19 -22.29 -13.97
CA LYS A 82 -0.59 -23.54 -13.95
C LYS A 82 -1.23 -23.85 -12.61
N THR A 83 -0.91 -23.09 -11.55
CA THR A 83 -1.47 -23.29 -10.20
C THR A 83 -3.00 -23.25 -10.24
N PRO A 84 -3.71 -24.23 -9.68
CA PRO A 84 -5.15 -24.25 -9.60
C PRO A 84 -5.69 -23.02 -8.87
N ARG A 85 -6.70 -22.36 -9.44
CA ARG A 85 -7.34 -21.16 -8.89
C ARG A 85 -8.76 -21.02 -9.45
N TYR A 86 -9.63 -20.42 -8.68
CA TYR A 86 -11.00 -20.14 -9.07
C TYR A 86 -11.38 -18.70 -8.79
N TYR A 87 -11.48 -18.30 -7.50
CA TYR A 87 -11.89 -16.97 -7.09
C TYR A 87 -10.80 -15.90 -7.40
N PHE A 88 -9.56 -16.23 -7.17
CA PHE A 88 -8.43 -15.34 -7.45
C PHE A 88 -7.77 -15.58 -8.82
N ASP A 89 -8.57 -15.89 -9.84
CA ASP A 89 -8.04 -15.99 -11.21
C ASP A 89 -8.01 -14.62 -11.89
N LEU A 90 -6.87 -13.95 -11.77
CA LEU A 90 -6.64 -12.61 -12.32
C LEU A 90 -6.80 -12.52 -13.85
N ARG A 91 -6.66 -13.63 -14.59
CA ARG A 91 -6.91 -13.66 -16.06
C ARG A 91 -8.38 -13.44 -16.35
N ARG A 92 -9.24 -14.06 -15.56
CA ARG A 92 -10.71 -13.91 -15.70
C ARG A 92 -11.14 -12.51 -15.25
N GLU A 93 -10.54 -12.00 -14.16
CA GLU A 93 -10.81 -10.65 -13.68
C GLU A 93 -10.39 -9.59 -14.70
N LEU A 94 -9.18 -9.73 -15.29
CA LEU A 94 -8.72 -8.84 -16.35
C LEU A 94 -9.70 -8.81 -17.53
N LYS A 95 -10.18 -9.98 -17.96
CA LYS A 95 -11.14 -10.07 -19.07
C LYS A 95 -12.49 -9.41 -18.74
N ALA A 96 -12.97 -9.58 -17.51
CA ALA A 96 -14.20 -8.93 -17.07
C ALA A 96 -14.01 -7.40 -17.02
N ASN A 97 -12.91 -6.92 -16.45
CA ASN A 97 -12.60 -5.49 -16.35
C ASN A 97 -12.44 -4.82 -17.73
N GLN A 98 -11.88 -5.50 -18.71
CA GLN A 98 -11.80 -5.00 -20.09
C GLN A 98 -13.19 -4.74 -20.73
N ASN A 99 -14.21 -5.44 -20.27
CA ASN A 99 -15.59 -5.24 -20.68
C ASN A 99 -16.38 -4.27 -19.78
N GLY A 100 -15.72 -3.63 -18.81
CA GLY A 100 -16.38 -2.76 -17.82
C GLY A 100 -17.18 -3.53 -16.77
N GLU A 101 -16.89 -4.80 -16.57
CA GLU A 101 -17.56 -5.70 -15.64
C GLU A 101 -16.62 -6.16 -14.54
N THR A 102 -17.16 -6.80 -13.53
CA THR A 102 -16.41 -7.52 -12.49
C THR A 102 -16.79 -9.01 -12.52
N LEU A 103 -15.83 -9.86 -12.15
CA LEU A 103 -16.04 -11.31 -12.19
C LEU A 103 -17.07 -11.78 -11.16
N PHE A 104 -17.20 -11.06 -10.06
CA PHE A 104 -18.12 -11.32 -8.96
C PHE A 104 -18.87 -10.07 -8.56
N SER A 105 -19.88 -10.21 -7.70
CA SER A 105 -20.65 -9.06 -7.21
C SER A 105 -19.76 -7.99 -6.56
N THR A 106 -19.91 -6.77 -7.02
CA THR A 106 -19.12 -5.64 -6.58
C THR A 106 -19.82 -4.88 -5.46
N PRO A 107 -19.10 -4.45 -4.41
CA PRO A 107 -19.66 -3.59 -3.37
C PRO A 107 -19.82 -2.16 -3.90
N VAL A 108 -20.85 -1.92 -4.71
CA VAL A 108 -21.11 -0.63 -5.39
C VAL A 108 -20.98 0.60 -4.48
N PRO A 109 -21.47 0.59 -3.21
CA PRO A 109 -21.28 1.73 -2.31
C PRO A 109 -19.80 2.05 -2.06
N LEU A 110 -18.93 1.05 -1.91
CA LEU A 110 -17.50 1.26 -1.72
C LEU A 110 -16.82 1.79 -2.98
N VAL A 111 -17.23 1.33 -4.17
CA VAL A 111 -16.72 1.84 -5.44
C VAL A 111 -17.08 3.32 -5.63
N LYS A 112 -18.31 3.71 -5.26
CA LYS A 112 -18.73 5.11 -5.28
C LYS A 112 -17.97 5.97 -4.26
N ALA A 113 -17.71 5.44 -3.08
CA ALA A 113 -16.90 6.11 -2.08
C ALA A 113 -15.42 6.25 -2.55
N LEU A 114 -14.89 5.23 -3.26
CA LEU A 114 -13.56 5.30 -3.87
C LEU A 114 -13.48 6.41 -4.91
N GLU A 115 -14.47 6.52 -5.81
CA GLU A 115 -14.57 7.59 -6.81
C GLU A 115 -14.48 8.97 -6.14
N PHE A 116 -15.24 9.18 -5.06
CA PHE A 116 -15.22 10.42 -4.29
C PHE A 116 -13.83 10.73 -3.71
N ILE A 117 -13.20 9.76 -3.03
CA ILE A 117 -11.88 9.94 -2.42
C ILE A 117 -10.80 10.21 -3.48
N LEU A 118 -10.80 9.46 -4.58
CA LEU A 118 -9.83 9.68 -5.65
C LEU A 118 -10.00 11.03 -6.32
N THR A 119 -11.23 11.49 -6.52
CA THR A 119 -11.53 12.82 -7.05
C THR A 119 -11.01 13.91 -6.12
N ASP A 120 -11.18 13.75 -4.80
CA ASP A 120 -10.69 14.72 -3.81
C ASP A 120 -9.15 14.77 -3.78
N ILE A 121 -8.50 13.59 -3.81
CA ILE A 121 -7.03 13.50 -3.91
C ILE A 121 -6.51 14.14 -5.20
N GLN A 122 -7.18 13.91 -6.34
CA GLN A 122 -6.81 14.53 -7.61
C GLN A 122 -6.95 16.07 -7.57
N ARG A 123 -8.03 16.57 -6.97
CA ARG A 123 -8.24 18.01 -6.79
C ARG A 123 -7.17 18.66 -5.92
N LEU A 124 -6.75 17.98 -4.84
CA LEU A 124 -5.68 18.45 -3.97
C LEU A 124 -4.30 18.34 -4.64
N GLY A 125 -4.12 17.34 -5.48
CA GLY A 125 -2.85 16.92 -6.07
C GLY A 125 -2.06 15.98 -5.16
N LEU A 126 -1.54 14.90 -5.74
CA LEU A 126 -0.78 13.88 -5.00
C LEU A 126 0.39 14.44 -4.16
N PRO A 127 1.21 15.38 -4.66
CA PRO A 127 2.31 15.95 -3.85
C PRO A 127 1.81 16.62 -2.57
N GLN A 128 0.72 17.39 -2.66
CA GLN A 128 0.15 18.07 -1.51
C GLN A 128 -0.52 17.07 -0.56
N HIS A 129 -1.21 16.04 -1.08
CA HIS A 129 -1.78 14.97 -0.30
C HIS A 129 -0.73 14.27 0.57
N PHE A 130 0.39 13.84 -0.02
CA PHE A 130 1.48 13.19 0.73
C PHE A 130 2.17 14.16 1.72
N LYS A 131 2.32 15.42 1.37
CA LYS A 131 2.86 16.45 2.27
C LYS A 131 2.01 16.60 3.54
N GLU A 132 0.69 16.58 3.41
CA GLU A 132 -0.21 16.67 4.57
C GLU A 132 -0.13 15.42 5.47
N ILE A 133 0.01 14.23 4.88
CA ILE A 133 0.19 12.99 5.65
C ILE A 133 1.50 13.03 6.42
N ARG A 134 2.60 13.38 5.75
CA ARG A 134 3.92 13.55 6.39
C ARG A 134 3.86 14.55 7.54
N ARG A 135 3.23 15.70 7.34
CA ARG A 135 3.07 16.72 8.38
C ARG A 135 2.37 16.18 9.62
N ARG A 136 1.33 15.38 9.46
CA ARG A 136 0.62 14.72 10.57
C ARG A 136 1.50 13.68 11.26
N ALA A 137 2.23 12.88 10.51
CA ALA A 137 3.17 11.89 11.03
C ALA A 137 4.30 12.57 11.84
N ASP A 138 4.89 13.63 11.31
CA ASP A 138 5.96 14.38 11.99
C ASP A 138 5.44 15.05 13.27
N PHE A 139 4.24 15.61 13.25
CA PHE A 139 3.61 16.17 14.45
C PHE A 139 3.38 15.09 15.52
N THR A 140 2.86 13.92 15.14
CA THR A 140 2.65 12.79 16.06
C THR A 140 3.98 12.34 16.69
N ARG A 141 5.04 12.23 15.90
CA ARG A 141 6.38 11.87 16.37
C ARG A 141 6.96 12.93 17.29
N TYR A 142 6.76 14.20 16.96
CA TYR A 142 7.17 15.32 17.82
C TYR A 142 6.49 15.25 19.18
N MET A 143 5.15 15.08 19.20
CA MET A 143 4.39 14.98 20.44
C MET A 143 4.78 13.76 21.28
N ALA A 144 4.99 12.60 20.66
CA ALA A 144 5.46 11.41 21.37
C ALA A 144 6.80 11.69 22.10
N LYS A 145 7.76 12.32 21.42
CA LYS A 145 9.04 12.70 22.00
C LYS A 145 8.90 13.75 23.11
N ALA A 146 8.03 14.74 22.93
CA ALA A 146 7.75 15.76 23.95
C ALA A 146 7.17 15.17 25.23
N LEU A 147 6.44 14.07 25.12
CA LEU A 147 5.91 13.27 26.24
C LEU A 147 6.93 12.28 26.83
N GLY A 148 8.19 12.32 26.40
CA GLY A 148 9.25 11.42 26.88
C GLY A 148 9.16 9.98 26.32
N LEU A 149 8.33 9.76 25.30
CA LEU A 149 8.21 8.46 24.65
C LEU A 149 9.20 8.31 23.50
N SER A 150 9.65 7.09 23.26
CA SER A 150 10.54 6.76 22.14
C SER A 150 9.81 6.12 20.98
N LEU A 151 10.28 6.35 19.76
CA LEU A 151 9.79 5.65 18.59
C LEU A 151 10.42 4.26 18.53
N PHE A 152 9.63 3.26 18.15
CA PHE A 152 10.12 1.89 17.99
C PHE A 152 11.01 1.79 16.75
N SER A 153 10.57 2.30 15.62
CA SER A 153 11.31 2.23 14.36
C SER A 153 12.38 3.32 14.27
N LYS A 154 13.55 2.93 13.75
CA LYS A 154 14.61 3.87 13.35
C LYS A 154 14.35 4.54 12.00
N SER A 155 13.48 3.93 11.18
CA SER A 155 13.03 4.42 9.87
C SER A 155 11.49 4.42 9.82
N PRO A 156 10.82 5.34 10.55
CA PRO A 156 9.37 5.35 10.63
C PRO A 156 8.73 5.78 9.31
N SER A 157 7.70 5.06 8.88
CA SER A 157 6.90 5.42 7.72
C SER A 157 5.94 6.58 8.01
N ASP A 158 5.44 7.25 6.98
CA ASP A 158 4.45 8.32 7.16
C ASP A 158 3.04 7.80 7.48
N SER A 159 2.79 6.51 7.27
CA SER A 159 1.48 5.89 7.52
C SER A 159 1.28 5.42 8.96
N ILE A 160 2.35 5.05 9.67
CA ILE A 160 2.29 4.46 11.01
C ILE A 160 3.41 5.03 11.89
N THR A 161 3.05 5.39 13.12
CA THR A 161 4.00 5.72 14.18
C THR A 161 3.86 4.72 15.31
N ALA A 162 4.81 3.79 15.42
CA ALA A 162 4.90 2.87 16.55
C ALA A 162 5.71 3.51 17.68
N ILE A 163 5.16 3.48 18.88
CA ILE A 163 5.74 4.09 20.09
C ILE A 163 6.10 2.98 21.07
N SER A 164 7.32 3.02 21.58
CA SER A 164 7.75 2.12 22.65
C SER A 164 7.20 2.62 23.98
N LEU A 165 6.48 1.77 24.68
CA LEU A 165 5.95 2.09 26.01
C LEU A 165 7.01 1.83 27.10
N PRO A 166 6.99 2.58 28.22
CA PRO A 166 7.80 2.28 29.38
C PRO A 166 7.58 0.86 29.90
N LYS A 167 8.62 0.22 30.48
CA LYS A 167 8.58 -1.19 30.93
C LYS A 167 7.52 -1.46 32.00
N ASP A 168 7.21 -0.48 32.80
CA ASP A 168 6.21 -0.51 33.88
C ASP A 168 4.80 -0.14 33.42
N PHE A 169 4.63 0.23 32.15
CA PHE A 169 3.32 0.49 31.59
C PHE A 169 2.54 -0.81 31.44
N LYS A 170 1.54 -1.00 32.28
CA LYS A 170 0.57 -2.10 32.14
C LYS A 170 -0.52 -1.61 31.18
N GLY A 171 -0.50 -2.19 29.97
CA GLY A 171 -1.61 -1.99 29.02
C GLY A 171 -2.94 -2.44 29.64
N VAL A 172 -4.02 -1.75 29.27
CA VAL A 172 -5.39 -2.13 29.63
C VAL A 172 -5.83 -3.29 28.77
#